data_654839cbe44fbeb2b78fbecb0eca8e5f
#
_entry.id   654839cbe44fbeb2b78fbecb0eca8e5f
#
_cell.length_a   1.000
_cell.length_b   1.000
_cell.length_c   1.000
_cell.angle_alpha   90.00
_cell.angle_beta   90.00
_cell.angle_gamma   90.00
#
_symmetry.space_group_name_H-M   'P 1'
#
loop_
_entity.id
_entity.type
_entity.pdbx_description
1 polymer ?
#
loop_
_entity_poly.entity_id
_entity_poly.type
_entity_poly.pdbx_seq_one_letter_code
_entity_poly.pdbx_strand_id
1 'polypeptide(L)' 'MYTMSEGIVKWFNEKKGFGFIASDDGTDVFVHFSAIQDSGFRTLTEGQRVSFDVERGNKGPSAVNVKAI' A
#
# COMPACT_ATOMS: atom_id res chain seq x y z
N MET A 1 0.77 5.82 -15.65
CA MET A 1 2.00 6.43 -15.13
C MET A 1 2.04 6.28 -13.61
N TYR A 2 3.18 5.90 -13.09
CA TYR A 2 3.34 5.68 -11.65
C TYR A 2 3.90 6.93 -11.00
N THR A 3 3.39 7.23 -9.80
CA THR A 3 3.87 8.37 -9.02
C THR A 3 4.33 7.84 -7.67
N MET A 4 5.58 8.09 -7.31
CA MET A 4 6.10 7.70 -6.01
C MET A 4 5.41 8.48 -4.92
N SER A 5 4.94 7.77 -3.91
CA SER A 5 4.20 8.35 -2.79
C SER A 5 4.62 7.69 -1.49
N GLU A 6 4.28 8.34 -0.40
CA GLU A 6 4.50 7.78 0.93
C GLU A 6 3.20 7.90 1.71
N GLY A 7 3.05 7.04 2.69
CA GLY A 7 1.88 7.07 3.53
C GLY A 7 2.02 6.14 4.72
N ILE A 8 0.92 6.02 5.45
CA ILE A 8 0.87 5.19 6.65
C ILE A 8 -0.24 4.16 6.46
N VAL A 9 0.07 2.91 6.82
CA VAL A 9 -0.89 1.83 6.73
C VAL A 9 -2.05 2.09 7.69
N LYS A 10 -3.27 2.20 7.16
CA LYS A 10 -4.47 2.36 7.98
C LYS A 10 -4.84 1.04 8.62
N TRP A 11 -4.88 -0.02 7.83
CA TRP A 11 -5.11 -1.37 8.31
C TRP A 11 -4.72 -2.35 7.21
N PHE A 12 -4.44 -3.57 7.61
CA PHE A 12 -4.11 -4.63 6.68
C PHE A 12 -4.61 -5.96 7.23
N ASN A 13 -5.30 -6.74 6.40
CA ASN A 13 -5.82 -8.05 6.80
C ASN A 13 -4.96 -9.13 6.15
N GLU A 14 -4.14 -9.79 6.95
CA GLU A 14 -3.23 -10.83 6.48
C GLU A 14 -3.97 -12.02 5.86
N LYS A 15 -5.12 -12.38 6.41
CA LYS A 15 -5.85 -13.53 5.93
C LYS A 15 -6.46 -13.29 4.56
N LYS A 16 -6.96 -12.09 4.33
CA LYS A 16 -7.54 -11.70 3.06
C LYS A 16 -6.50 -11.18 2.08
N GLY A 17 -5.35 -10.74 2.58
CA GLY A 17 -4.25 -10.28 1.76
C GLY A 17 -4.41 -8.87 1.20
N PHE A 18 -5.17 -7.99 1.86
CA PHE A 18 -5.32 -6.63 1.38
C PHE A 18 -5.56 -5.66 2.54
N GLY A 19 -5.42 -4.38 2.24
CA GLY A 19 -5.65 -3.33 3.19
C GLY A 19 -5.66 -1.97 2.53
N PHE A 20 -5.51 -0.94 3.32
CA PHE A 20 -5.50 0.45 2.83
C PHE A 20 -4.36 1.23 3.46
N ILE A 21 -3.80 2.11 2.65
CA ILE A 21 -2.75 3.04 3.06
C ILE A 21 -3.32 4.45 2.99
N ALA A 22 -3.12 5.22 4.06
CA ALA A 22 -3.44 6.64 4.05
C ALA A 22 -2.26 7.37 3.45
N SER A 23 -2.40 7.83 2.23
CA SER A 23 -1.35 8.57 1.54
C SER A 23 -1.15 9.94 2.19
N ASP A 24 0.05 10.49 2.06
CA ASP A 24 0.36 11.80 2.63
C ASP A 24 -0.50 12.92 2.06
N ASP A 25 -1.07 12.73 0.87
CA ASP A 25 -1.98 13.70 0.26
C ASP A 25 -3.42 13.58 0.74
N GLY A 26 -3.69 12.66 1.67
CA GLY A 26 -5.02 12.47 2.22
C GLY A 26 -5.89 11.44 1.50
N THR A 27 -5.37 10.82 0.46
CA THR A 27 -6.11 9.82 -0.31
C THR A 27 -5.90 8.42 0.27
N ASP A 28 -6.97 7.67 0.42
CA ASP A 28 -6.86 6.26 0.80
C ASP A 28 -6.55 5.43 -0.44
N VAL A 29 -5.52 4.60 -0.35
CA VAL A 29 -5.04 3.80 -1.47
C VAL A 29 -5.15 2.32 -1.12
N PHE A 30 -5.77 1.55 -1.99
CA PHE A 30 -5.88 0.10 -1.80
C PHE A 30 -4.52 -0.55 -1.97
N VAL A 31 -4.21 -1.55 -1.13
CA VAL A 31 -2.98 -2.32 -1.26
C VAL A 31 -3.30 -3.81 -1.14
N HIS A 32 -2.75 -4.60 -2.05
CA HIS A 32 -2.86 -6.06 -2.04
C HIS A 32 -1.49 -6.64 -1.69
N PHE A 33 -1.45 -7.82 -1.04
CA PHE A 33 -0.19 -8.40 -0.61
C PHE A 33 0.78 -8.62 -1.78
N SER A 34 0.26 -8.85 -2.98
CA SER A 34 1.11 -9.04 -4.16
C SER A 34 1.85 -7.77 -4.57
N ALA A 35 1.42 -6.62 -4.07
CA ALA A 35 2.07 -5.34 -4.36
C ALA A 35 3.22 -5.05 -3.38
N ILE A 36 3.36 -5.83 -2.34
CA ILE A 36 4.41 -5.62 -1.34
C ILE A 36 5.70 -6.26 -1.83
N GLN A 37 6.76 -5.47 -1.91
CA GLN A 37 8.04 -5.93 -2.43
C GLN A 37 9.03 -6.31 -1.34
N ASP A 38 8.56 -6.71 -0.19
CA ASP A 38 9.43 -7.13 0.89
C ASP A 38 9.71 -8.62 0.76
N SER A 39 10.99 -8.99 0.84
CA SER A 39 11.40 -10.37 0.62
C SER A 39 11.27 -11.22 1.88
N GLY A 40 10.13 -11.57 2.28
CA GLY A 40 9.94 -12.42 3.47
C GLY A 40 8.58 -12.27 4.04
N PHE A 41 8.18 -11.05 4.34
CA PHE A 41 6.87 -10.79 4.91
C PHE A 41 6.08 -9.91 3.98
N ARG A 42 5.01 -10.47 3.41
CA ARG A 42 4.08 -9.70 2.57
C ARG A 42 2.90 -9.25 3.42
N THR A 43 3.22 -8.64 4.53
CA THR A 43 2.21 -8.13 5.44
C THR A 43 2.63 -6.76 5.93
N LEU A 44 1.63 -5.94 6.22
CA LEU A 44 1.85 -4.58 6.71
C LEU A 44 1.23 -4.44 8.09
N THR A 45 1.86 -3.60 8.91
CA THR A 45 1.38 -3.32 10.26
C THR A 45 0.67 -1.98 10.28
N GLU A 46 -0.45 -1.92 10.97
CA GLU A 46 -1.18 -0.67 11.15
C GLU A 46 -0.25 0.39 11.74
N GLY A 47 -0.25 1.57 11.13
CA GLY A 47 0.61 2.66 11.55
C GLY A 47 2.00 2.65 10.94
N GLN A 48 2.35 1.61 10.18
CA GLN A 48 3.65 1.49 9.54
C GLN A 48 3.78 2.49 8.39
N ARG A 49 4.94 3.14 8.30
CA ARG A 49 5.21 4.04 7.19
C ARG A 49 5.78 3.27 6.01
N VAL A 50 5.23 3.55 4.83
CA VAL A 50 5.60 2.84 3.61
C VAL A 50 5.77 3.82 2.46
N SER A 51 6.57 3.42 1.46
CA SER A 51 6.61 4.10 0.17
C SER A 51 5.98 3.20 -0.87
N PHE A 52 5.37 3.79 -1.87
CA PHE A 52 4.66 3.04 -2.89
C PHE A 52 4.44 3.89 -4.13
N ASP A 53 4.13 3.22 -5.23
CA ASP A 53 3.65 3.89 -6.44
C ASP A 53 2.14 3.77 -6.49
N VAL A 54 1.49 4.73 -7.10
CA VAL A 54 0.03 4.70 -7.25
C VAL A 54 -0.30 4.33 -8.69
N GLU A 55 -1.09 3.27 -8.84
CA GLU A 55 -1.62 2.86 -10.12
C GLU A 55 -3.12 3.06 -10.13
N ARG A 56 -3.64 3.74 -11.13
CA ARG A 56 -5.07 3.95 -11.26
C ARG A 56 -5.68 2.88 -12.14
N GLY A 57 -6.57 2.12 -11.55
CA GLY A 57 -7.31 1.09 -12.26
C GLY A 57 -8.80 1.35 -12.26
N ASN A 58 -9.57 0.36 -12.70
CA ASN A 58 -11.03 0.48 -12.78
C ASN A 58 -11.68 0.66 -11.41
N LYS A 59 -11.02 0.22 -10.36
CA LYS A 59 -11.56 0.29 -9.00
C LYS A 59 -11.00 1.45 -8.20
N GLY A 60 -10.26 2.35 -8.84
CA GLY A 60 -9.66 3.49 -8.17
C GLY A 60 -8.16 3.31 -7.95
N PRO A 61 -7.53 4.15 -7.14
CA PRO A 61 -6.09 4.10 -6.94
C PRO A 61 -5.67 2.87 -6.13
N SER A 62 -4.60 2.23 -6.57
CA SER A 62 -4.01 1.08 -5.89
C SER A 62 -2.53 1.31 -5.67
N ALA A 63 -2.00 0.84 -4.54
CA ALA A 63 -0.58 0.91 -4.27
C ALA A 63 0.12 -0.27 -4.94
N VAL A 64 1.25 0.02 -5.58
CA VAL A 64 2.12 -1.00 -6.16
C VAL A 64 3.54 -0.71 -5.73
N ASN A 65 4.41 -1.71 -5.79
CA ASN A 65 5.82 -1.57 -5.38
C ASN A 65 5.94 -1.04 -3.95
N VAL A 66 5.14 -1.58 -3.05
CA VAL A 66 5.10 -1.12 -1.65
C VAL A 66 6.33 -1.60 -0.90
N LYS A 67 6.98 -0.67 -0.21
CA LYS A 67 8.16 -0.97 0.61
C LYS A 67 8.05 -0.30 1.96
N ALA A 68 8.49 -0.99 3.00
CA ALA A 68 8.62 -0.38 4.31
C ALA A 68 9.77 0.64 4.30
N ILE A 69 9.52 1.76 4.93
CA ILE A 69 10.55 2.81 5.04
C ILE A 69 11.22 2.73 6.40
#